data_07921db5ca8628c5d0bd5f974d7eb863
#
_entry.id   07921db5ca8628c5d0bd5f974d7eb863
#
_cell.length_a   1.000
_cell.length_b   1.000
_cell.length_c   1.000
_cell.angle_alpha   90.00
_cell.angle_beta   90.00
_cell.angle_gamma   90.00
#
_symmetry.space_group_name_H-M   'P 1'
#
loop_
_entity.id
_entity.type
_entity.pdbx_description
1 polymer ?
#
loop_
_entity_poly.entity_id
_entity_poly.type
_entity_poly.pdbx_seq_one_letter_code
_entity_poly.pdbx_strand_id
1 'polypeptide(L)'
;NVSPSLSELSAIEQYIDTLQIRRGNPYLKPYKSYDMQANYLYKKGIFTGDLNFYYSNSPDRVMEEVIRENNKFIRITDNQKGWQKLSGDLTLRVGPIIKRIISLSVTGGVNRYISEGNSYSHTYNNWYYRASVMAMYKKFMAMFQIQSSYNTFVGELLHGGENIHMFMFRYNQGKFAVGAGLMMPFSSQYKRVEENRNAYAPSRTNMYANDFSRMLILTFSWNFDFGRKFKEANKKLWNSDEDSGIMR
;
A
#
# COMPACT_ATOMS: atom_id res chain seq x y z
N ASN A 1 -14.80 -13.87 -2.95
CA ASN A 1 -15.99 -13.12 -2.52
C ASN A 1 -15.60 -12.21 -1.36
N VAL A 2 -16.07 -10.98 -1.39
CA VAL A 2 -15.91 -9.97 -0.33
C VAL A 2 -17.29 -9.69 0.23
N SER A 3 -17.45 -9.87 1.54
CA SER A 3 -18.73 -9.61 2.21
C SER A 3 -18.76 -8.19 2.76
N PRO A 4 -19.92 -7.51 2.74
CA PRO A 4 -20.08 -6.24 3.41
C PRO A 4 -19.84 -6.37 4.92
N SER A 5 -19.37 -5.29 5.54
CA SER A 5 -19.20 -5.21 6.99
C SER A 5 -20.56 -5.00 7.70
N LEU A 6 -20.63 -5.32 8.98
CA LEU A 6 -21.84 -5.08 9.77
C LEU A 6 -22.25 -3.60 9.83
N SER A 7 -21.28 -2.70 9.81
CA SER A 7 -21.56 -1.26 9.79
C SER A 7 -22.17 -0.77 8.47
N GLU A 8 -21.82 -1.40 7.35
CA GLU A 8 -22.41 -1.11 6.04
C GLU A 8 -23.83 -1.67 5.91
N LEU A 9 -24.11 -2.79 6.57
CA LEU A 9 -25.43 -3.42 6.60
C LEU A 9 -26.42 -2.76 7.59
N SER A 10 -25.95 -1.89 8.47
CA SER A 10 -26.82 -1.24 9.46
C SER A 10 -27.75 -0.22 8.80
N ALA A 11 -29.05 -0.38 8.98
CA ALA A 11 -30.04 0.60 8.50
C ALA A 11 -30.12 1.87 9.36
N ILE A 12 -29.30 1.99 10.40
CA ILE A 12 -29.32 3.14 11.32
C ILE A 12 -28.78 4.38 10.61
N GLU A 13 -29.59 5.44 10.61
CA GLU A 13 -29.16 6.74 10.13
C GLU A 13 -28.26 7.43 11.17
N GLN A 14 -27.09 7.87 10.72
CA GLN A 14 -26.16 8.64 11.51
C GLN A 14 -26.12 10.08 10.99
N TYR A 15 -26.53 11.02 11.80
CA TYR A 15 -26.42 12.44 11.48
C TYR A 15 -24.97 12.87 11.67
N ILE A 16 -24.30 13.26 10.56
CA ILE A 16 -22.94 13.82 10.59
C ILE A 16 -23.04 15.29 10.96
N ASP A 17 -24.00 16.00 10.36
CA ASP A 17 -24.38 17.37 10.65
C ASP A 17 -25.86 17.62 10.28
N THR A 18 -26.30 18.88 10.30
CA THR A 18 -27.68 19.25 9.97
C THR A 18 -28.08 18.93 8.53
N LEU A 19 -27.14 18.84 7.62
CA LEU A 19 -27.35 18.62 6.17
C LEU A 19 -26.86 17.26 5.68
N GLN A 20 -26.04 16.56 6.48
CA GLN A 20 -25.42 15.31 6.05
C GLN A 20 -25.85 14.14 6.93
N ILE A 21 -26.35 13.10 6.28
CA ILE A 21 -26.74 11.84 6.92
C ILE A 21 -25.91 10.71 6.29
N ARG A 22 -25.47 9.77 7.10
CA ARG A 22 -24.93 8.50 6.66
C ARG A 22 -25.94 7.40 6.93
N ARG A 23 -26.23 6.61 5.90
CA ARG A 23 -27.19 5.49 5.96
C ARG A 23 -26.51 4.25 5.40
N GLY A 24 -26.45 3.18 6.16
CA GLY A 24 -26.05 1.87 5.63
C GLY A 24 -27.20 1.22 4.86
N ASN A 25 -26.89 0.10 4.20
CA ASN A 25 -27.84 -0.62 3.36
C ASN A 25 -27.89 -2.10 3.75
N PRO A 26 -28.98 -2.57 4.36
CA PRO A 26 -29.12 -3.96 4.78
C PRO A 26 -29.28 -4.94 3.60
N TYR A 27 -29.49 -4.44 2.39
CA TYR A 27 -29.68 -5.25 1.19
C TYR A 27 -28.40 -5.44 0.38
N LEU A 28 -27.25 -5.02 0.92
CA LEU A 28 -25.96 -5.21 0.26
C LEU A 28 -25.66 -6.69 0.03
N LYS A 29 -25.18 -6.97 -1.17
CA LYS A 29 -24.76 -8.32 -1.58
C LYS A 29 -23.25 -8.45 -1.56
N PRO A 30 -22.71 -9.62 -1.21
CA PRO A 30 -21.29 -9.90 -1.42
C PRO A 30 -20.93 -9.75 -2.89
N TYR A 31 -19.78 -9.16 -3.16
CA TYR A 31 -19.24 -9.01 -4.51
C TYR A 31 -18.01 -9.88 -4.76
N LYS A 32 -17.64 -10.05 -6.01
CA LYS A 32 -16.45 -10.80 -6.42
C LYS A 32 -15.34 -9.81 -6.80
N SER A 33 -14.10 -10.18 -6.49
CA SER A 33 -12.91 -9.53 -7.03
C SER A 33 -12.11 -10.55 -7.83
N TYR A 34 -11.66 -10.14 -8.99
CA TYR A 34 -10.81 -10.90 -9.91
C TYR A 34 -9.48 -10.17 -10.01
N ASP A 35 -8.42 -10.83 -9.56
CA ASP A 35 -7.08 -10.26 -9.51
C ASP A 35 -6.16 -11.07 -10.42
N MET A 36 -5.41 -10.36 -11.26
CA MET A 36 -4.38 -10.93 -12.14
C MET A 36 -3.06 -10.22 -11.87
N GLN A 37 -2.00 -10.99 -11.77
CA GLN A 37 -0.65 -10.44 -11.58
C GLN A 37 0.32 -11.14 -12.53
N ALA A 38 1.22 -10.35 -13.13
CA ALA A 38 2.35 -10.84 -13.89
C ALA A 38 3.61 -10.14 -13.42
N ASN A 39 4.68 -10.91 -13.27
CA ASN A 39 6.00 -10.41 -12.87
C ASN A 39 7.04 -10.95 -13.85
N TYR A 40 7.94 -10.08 -14.30
CA TYR A 40 9.10 -10.44 -15.09
C TYR A 40 10.37 -9.92 -14.45
N LEU A 41 11.24 -10.83 -14.02
CA LEU A 41 12.53 -10.53 -13.42
C LEU A 41 13.66 -10.81 -14.38
N TYR A 42 14.42 -9.79 -14.74
CA TYR A 42 15.65 -9.90 -15.50
C TYR A 42 16.85 -9.59 -14.61
N LYS A 43 17.85 -10.49 -14.63
CA LYS A 43 19.08 -10.30 -13.84
C LYS A 43 20.30 -10.61 -14.70
N LYS A 44 21.23 -9.64 -14.79
CA LYS A 44 22.52 -9.81 -15.47
C LYS A 44 23.63 -9.08 -14.71
N GLY A 45 24.54 -9.86 -14.12
CA GLY A 45 25.63 -9.31 -13.33
C GLY A 45 25.14 -8.47 -12.15
N ILE A 46 25.48 -7.18 -12.15
CA ILE A 46 25.06 -6.21 -11.12
C ILE A 46 23.71 -5.55 -11.41
N PHE A 47 23.09 -5.82 -12.56
CA PHE A 47 21.83 -5.23 -12.97
C PHE A 47 20.67 -6.17 -12.67
N THR A 48 19.59 -5.63 -12.13
CA THR A 48 18.32 -6.33 -11.98
C THR A 48 17.22 -5.39 -12.46
N GLY A 49 16.38 -5.88 -13.36
CA GLY A 49 15.13 -5.24 -13.78
C GLY A 49 13.95 -6.10 -13.34
N ASP A 50 12.97 -5.49 -12.73
CA ASP A 50 11.78 -6.14 -12.22
C ASP A 50 10.54 -5.38 -12.73
N LEU A 51 9.77 -6.02 -13.60
CA LEU A 51 8.59 -5.47 -14.22
C LEU A 51 7.36 -6.16 -13.66
N ASN A 52 6.45 -5.39 -13.07
CA ASN A 52 5.24 -5.88 -12.46
C ASN A 52 4.02 -5.31 -13.17
N PHE A 53 3.03 -6.16 -13.42
CA PHE A 53 1.70 -5.80 -13.87
C PHE A 53 0.68 -6.37 -12.90
N TYR A 54 -0.31 -5.55 -12.55
CA TYR A 54 -1.42 -5.94 -11.72
C TYR A 54 -2.71 -5.38 -12.29
N TYR A 55 -3.72 -6.24 -12.41
CA TYR A 55 -5.07 -5.88 -12.79
C TYR A 55 -6.04 -6.44 -11.75
N SER A 56 -6.95 -5.60 -11.30
CA SER A 56 -8.04 -5.98 -10.41
C SER A 56 -9.36 -5.48 -10.99
N ASN A 57 -10.37 -6.35 -11.00
CA ASN A 57 -11.72 -6.02 -11.43
C ASN A 57 -12.71 -6.53 -10.38
N SER A 58 -13.54 -5.64 -9.88
CA SER A 58 -14.56 -5.94 -8.87
C SER A 58 -15.91 -5.44 -9.36
N PRO A 59 -16.64 -6.25 -10.16
CA PRO A 59 -18.01 -5.94 -10.54
C PRO A 59 -18.90 -5.95 -9.29
N ASP A 60 -19.96 -5.17 -9.29
CA ASP A 60 -20.91 -5.02 -8.19
C ASP A 60 -20.25 -4.65 -6.84
N ARG A 61 -19.10 -3.97 -6.92
CA ARG A 61 -18.36 -3.57 -5.72
C ARG A 61 -19.19 -2.67 -4.83
N VAL A 62 -19.18 -2.97 -3.54
CA VAL A 62 -19.77 -2.11 -2.50
C VAL A 62 -18.93 -0.84 -2.38
N MET A 63 -19.53 0.31 -2.69
CA MET A 63 -18.89 1.63 -2.62
C MET A 63 -19.87 2.68 -2.09
N GLU A 64 -19.30 3.73 -1.48
CA GLU A 64 -20.08 4.86 -0.97
C GLU A 64 -20.45 5.79 -2.12
N GLU A 65 -21.68 6.28 -2.10
CA GLU A 65 -22.24 7.30 -3.01
C GLU A 65 -22.96 8.37 -2.19
N VAL A 66 -22.91 9.61 -2.62
CA VAL A 66 -23.69 10.69 -2.01
C VAL A 66 -24.85 11.05 -2.92
N ILE A 67 -26.05 10.92 -2.40
CA ILE A 67 -27.28 11.35 -3.08
C ILE A 67 -27.87 12.57 -2.39
N ARG A 68 -28.73 13.32 -3.08
CA ARG A 68 -29.50 14.43 -2.52
C ARG A 68 -30.96 14.02 -2.36
N GLU A 69 -31.45 14.03 -1.14
CA GLU A 69 -32.83 13.71 -0.79
C GLU A 69 -33.33 14.71 0.24
N ASN A 70 -34.53 15.31 0.02
CA ASN A 70 -35.16 16.25 0.94
C ASN A 70 -34.27 17.38 1.46
N ASN A 71 -33.49 18.00 0.54
CA ASN A 71 -32.49 19.04 0.85
C ASN A 71 -31.33 18.60 1.77
N LYS A 72 -31.12 17.30 1.96
CA LYS A 72 -30.01 16.73 2.68
C LYS A 72 -29.12 15.92 1.76
N PHE A 73 -27.86 15.84 2.09
CA PHE A 73 -26.88 14.97 1.44
C PHE A 73 -26.83 13.65 2.20
N ILE A 74 -27.19 12.56 1.56
CA ILE A 74 -27.21 11.25 2.17
C ILE A 74 -26.07 10.43 1.59
N ARG A 75 -25.13 10.04 2.45
CA ARG A 75 -24.09 9.08 2.13
C ARG A 75 -24.67 7.69 2.28
N ILE A 76 -24.83 6.99 1.20
CA ILE A 76 -25.28 5.61 1.16
C ILE A 76 -24.15 4.70 0.66
N THR A 77 -24.14 3.48 1.14
CA THR A 77 -23.27 2.42 0.63
C THR A 77 -24.14 1.46 -0.16
N ASP A 78 -23.78 1.19 -1.41
CA ASP A 78 -24.55 0.31 -2.28
C ASP A 78 -23.62 -0.54 -3.18
N ASN A 79 -24.19 -1.60 -3.76
CA ASN A 79 -23.52 -2.34 -4.82
C ASN A 79 -23.53 -1.48 -6.08
N GLN A 80 -22.37 -1.01 -6.47
CA GLN A 80 -22.15 -0.12 -7.60
C GLN A 80 -21.75 -0.94 -8.85
N LYS A 81 -21.79 -0.34 -10.05
CA LYS A 81 -21.52 -1.02 -11.33
C LYS A 81 -20.15 -1.70 -11.37
N GLY A 82 -19.13 -1.12 -10.75
CA GLY A 82 -17.85 -1.77 -10.64
C GLY A 82 -16.66 -0.86 -10.35
N TRP A 83 -15.56 -1.50 -10.05
CA TRP A 83 -14.29 -0.84 -9.83
C TRP A 83 -13.16 -1.66 -10.47
N GLN A 84 -12.26 -0.97 -11.14
CA GLN A 84 -11.11 -1.57 -11.78
C GLN A 84 -9.83 -0.83 -11.41
N LYS A 85 -8.75 -1.56 -11.30
CA LYS A 85 -7.39 -1.03 -11.14
C LYS A 85 -6.47 -1.72 -12.14
N LEU A 86 -5.78 -0.92 -12.94
CA LEU A 86 -4.65 -1.35 -13.75
C LEU A 86 -3.39 -0.69 -13.20
N SER A 87 -2.37 -1.48 -12.93
CA SER A 87 -1.10 -1.03 -12.36
C SER A 87 0.07 -1.61 -13.12
N GLY A 88 1.08 -0.81 -13.37
CA GLY A 88 2.35 -1.26 -13.92
C GLY A 88 3.49 -0.51 -13.27
N ASP A 89 4.57 -1.21 -12.91
CA ASP A 89 5.78 -0.61 -12.39
C ASP A 89 7.03 -1.33 -12.89
N LEU A 90 8.09 -0.56 -13.05
CA LEU A 90 9.42 -1.02 -13.36
C LEU A 90 10.38 -0.61 -12.24
N THR A 91 11.05 -1.60 -11.67
CA THR A 91 12.14 -1.39 -10.70
C THR A 91 13.47 -1.76 -11.36
N LEU A 92 14.38 -0.82 -11.40
CA LEU A 92 15.76 -1.02 -11.83
C LEU A 92 16.68 -0.98 -10.60
N ARG A 93 17.52 -1.99 -10.45
CA ARG A 93 18.53 -2.06 -9.39
C ARG A 93 19.89 -2.26 -10.00
N VAL A 94 20.85 -1.50 -9.48
CA VAL A 94 22.26 -1.60 -9.87
C VAL A 94 23.10 -1.75 -8.61
N GLY A 95 23.92 -2.76 -8.59
CA GLY A 95 24.86 -2.93 -7.48
C GLY A 95 25.00 -4.37 -6.98
N PRO A 96 25.95 -4.55 -6.08
CA PRO A 96 26.82 -3.50 -5.51
C PRO A 96 27.91 -3.01 -6.46
N ILE A 97 28.05 -1.70 -6.57
CA ILE A 97 29.10 -0.97 -7.30
C ILE A 97 30.13 -0.37 -6.32
N ILE A 98 31.17 0.31 -6.85
CA ILE A 98 32.23 0.99 -6.08
C ILE A 98 32.76 0.10 -4.96
N LYS A 99 33.69 -0.80 -5.31
CA LYS A 99 34.26 -1.78 -4.36
C LYS A 99 33.21 -2.63 -3.63
N ARG A 100 32.06 -2.86 -4.29
CA ARG A 100 30.90 -3.60 -3.74
C ARG A 100 30.22 -2.96 -2.51
N ILE A 101 30.30 -1.64 -2.42
CA ILE A 101 29.75 -0.89 -1.28
C ILE A 101 28.37 -0.33 -1.59
N ILE A 102 28.14 0.22 -2.78
CA ILE A 102 26.94 1.02 -3.10
C ILE A 102 25.97 0.23 -3.96
N SER A 103 24.70 0.29 -3.62
CA SER A 103 23.57 -0.21 -4.42
C SER A 103 22.55 0.89 -4.65
N LEU A 104 22.05 0.96 -5.87
CA LEU A 104 21.04 1.92 -6.31
C LEU A 104 19.77 1.17 -6.69
N SER A 105 18.61 1.74 -6.37
CA SER A 105 17.31 1.22 -6.81
C SER A 105 16.41 2.38 -7.20
N VAL A 106 15.77 2.27 -8.37
CA VAL A 106 14.76 3.22 -8.83
C VAL A 106 13.54 2.43 -9.30
N THR A 107 12.37 2.82 -8.80
CA THR A 107 11.08 2.30 -9.22
C THR A 107 10.26 3.44 -9.81
N GLY A 108 9.65 3.23 -10.96
CA GLY A 108 8.64 4.12 -11.52
C GLY A 108 7.41 3.31 -11.88
N GLY A 109 6.24 3.85 -11.61
CA GLY A 109 5.00 3.14 -11.88
C GLY A 109 3.81 4.05 -12.10
N VAL A 110 2.74 3.44 -12.62
CA VAL A 110 1.46 4.08 -12.88
C VAL A 110 0.32 3.19 -12.39
N ASN A 111 -0.67 3.81 -11.78
CA ASN A 111 -1.95 3.16 -11.46
C ASN A 111 -3.06 3.92 -12.21
N ARG A 112 -3.93 3.18 -12.85
CA ARG A 112 -5.18 3.68 -13.41
C ARG A 112 -6.33 3.04 -12.66
N TYR A 113 -7.19 3.86 -12.11
CA TYR A 113 -8.41 3.46 -11.43
C TYR A 113 -9.60 3.88 -12.29
N ILE A 114 -10.56 3.00 -12.44
CA ILE A 114 -11.84 3.25 -13.05
C ILE A 114 -12.90 2.87 -12.03
N SER A 115 -13.76 3.82 -11.67
CA SER A 115 -14.79 3.64 -10.67
C SER A 115 -16.12 4.04 -11.26
N GLU A 116 -17.01 3.07 -11.43
CA GLU A 116 -18.32 3.24 -12.02
C GLU A 116 -19.39 2.99 -10.97
N GLY A 117 -20.07 4.05 -10.59
CA GLY A 117 -21.22 4.01 -9.72
C GLY A 117 -22.53 3.96 -10.50
N ASN A 118 -23.65 3.95 -9.78
CA ASN A 118 -24.98 4.03 -10.38
C ASN A 118 -25.24 5.40 -10.99
N SER A 119 -24.69 6.46 -10.37
CA SER A 119 -24.87 7.86 -10.79
C SER A 119 -23.58 8.57 -11.22
N TYR A 120 -22.41 7.92 -11.13
CA TYR A 120 -21.13 8.53 -11.46
C TYR A 120 -20.22 7.60 -12.27
N SER A 121 -19.25 8.19 -12.97
CA SER A 121 -18.13 7.47 -13.59
C SER A 121 -16.88 8.32 -13.49
N HIS A 122 -15.85 7.77 -12.84
CA HIS A 122 -14.59 8.45 -12.63
C HIS A 122 -13.40 7.60 -13.09
N THR A 123 -12.44 8.26 -13.69
CA THR A 123 -11.12 7.68 -13.98
C THR A 123 -10.05 8.51 -13.29
N TYR A 124 -9.13 7.85 -12.63
CA TYR A 124 -8.01 8.48 -11.95
C TYR A 124 -6.69 7.79 -12.31
N ASN A 125 -5.71 8.56 -12.73
CA ASN A 125 -4.35 8.09 -13.01
C ASN A 125 -3.40 8.64 -11.96
N ASN A 126 -2.57 7.77 -11.37
CA ASN A 126 -1.56 8.13 -10.41
C ASN A 126 -0.19 7.64 -10.85
N TRP A 127 0.75 8.55 -11.05
CA TRP A 127 2.15 8.24 -11.28
C TRP A 127 2.90 8.28 -9.96
N TYR A 128 3.80 7.36 -9.76
CA TYR A 128 4.62 7.32 -8.56
C TYR A 128 6.05 6.90 -8.89
N TYR A 129 6.95 7.31 -8.02
CA TYR A 129 8.34 6.88 -8.08
C TYR A 129 8.88 6.60 -6.68
N ARG A 130 9.90 5.76 -6.63
CA ARG A 130 10.73 5.52 -5.46
C ARG A 130 12.17 5.43 -5.92
N ALA A 131 13.09 6.10 -5.22
CA ALA A 131 14.51 5.96 -5.45
C ALA A 131 15.22 5.74 -4.12
N SER A 132 16.23 4.87 -4.11
CA SER A 132 17.05 4.62 -2.93
C SER A 132 18.49 4.38 -3.29
N VAL A 133 19.36 4.85 -2.40
CA VAL A 133 20.81 4.59 -2.41
C VAL A 133 21.14 3.91 -1.10
N MET A 134 21.81 2.77 -1.17
CA MET A 134 22.26 2.03 0.01
C MET A 134 23.76 1.83 -0.09
N ALA A 135 24.46 2.16 1.00
CA ALA A 135 25.89 1.91 1.16
C ALA A 135 26.11 0.93 2.30
N MET A 136 26.89 -0.12 2.06
CA MET A 136 27.27 -1.12 3.07
C MET A 136 28.78 -1.25 3.09
N TYR A 137 29.39 -0.93 4.25
CA TYR A 137 30.82 -1.07 4.43
C TYR A 137 31.12 -1.69 5.78
N LYS A 138 31.71 -2.90 5.78
CA LYS A 138 31.98 -3.69 7.00
C LYS A 138 30.72 -3.85 7.86
N LYS A 139 30.66 -3.16 9.00
CA LYS A 139 29.57 -3.21 9.98
C LYS A 139 28.58 -2.04 9.82
N PHE A 140 28.85 -1.12 8.91
CA PHE A 140 28.06 0.09 8.70
C PHE A 140 27.14 -0.06 7.50
N MET A 141 25.91 0.42 7.64
CA MET A 141 24.93 0.58 6.58
C MET A 141 24.39 2.00 6.64
N ALA A 142 24.36 2.65 5.48
CA ALA A 142 23.67 3.92 5.29
C ALA A 142 22.68 3.77 4.14
N MET A 143 21.48 4.33 4.27
CA MET A 143 20.46 4.31 3.24
C MET A 143 19.80 5.68 3.17
N PHE A 144 19.63 6.16 1.96
CA PHE A 144 18.75 7.29 1.65
C PHE A 144 17.67 6.82 0.70
N GLN A 145 16.42 7.19 0.99
CA GLN A 145 15.27 6.86 0.18
C GLN A 145 14.37 8.07 0.00
N ILE A 146 13.85 8.23 -1.21
CA ILE A 146 12.77 9.15 -1.54
C ILE A 146 11.65 8.38 -2.23
N GLN A 147 10.41 8.77 -1.98
CA GLN A 147 9.25 8.28 -2.72
C GLN A 147 8.21 9.39 -2.87
N SER A 148 7.55 9.39 -4.02
CA SER A 148 6.38 10.23 -4.25
C SER A 148 5.15 9.66 -3.55
N SER A 149 4.10 10.46 -3.45
CA SER A 149 2.79 10.00 -3.00
C SER A 149 2.27 8.85 -3.88
N TYR A 150 1.68 7.88 -3.21
CA TYR A 150 0.94 6.79 -3.82
C TYR A 150 -0.53 6.96 -3.47
N ASN A 151 -1.32 7.44 -4.44
CA ASN A 151 -2.72 7.73 -4.21
C ASN A 151 -3.58 6.53 -4.60
N THR A 152 -4.68 6.34 -3.88
CA THR A 152 -5.70 5.33 -4.17
C THR A 152 -7.03 6.00 -4.44
N PHE A 153 -7.82 5.40 -5.33
CA PHE A 153 -9.12 5.92 -5.72
C PHE A 153 -10.18 4.82 -5.72
N VAL A 154 -11.23 5.01 -4.94
CA VAL A 154 -12.35 4.06 -4.83
C VAL A 154 -13.66 4.82 -4.69
N GLY A 155 -14.67 4.44 -5.47
CA GLY A 155 -15.90 5.22 -5.53
C GLY A 155 -15.62 6.60 -6.10
N GLU A 156 -15.93 7.61 -5.33
CA GLU A 156 -15.66 9.02 -5.60
C GLU A 156 -14.54 9.57 -4.70
N LEU A 157 -13.91 8.70 -3.86
CA LEU A 157 -12.94 9.10 -2.86
C LEU A 157 -11.51 8.86 -3.33
N LEU A 158 -10.73 9.93 -3.33
CA LEU A 158 -9.29 9.93 -3.48
C LEU A 158 -8.63 9.96 -2.10
N HIS A 159 -7.88 8.94 -1.77
CA HIS A 159 -6.99 8.93 -0.61
C HIS A 159 -5.57 9.18 -1.08
N GLY A 160 -5.07 10.37 -0.81
CA GLY A 160 -3.70 10.75 -1.14
C GLY A 160 -2.71 10.05 -0.22
N GLY A 161 -1.66 9.50 -0.82
CA GLY A 161 -0.49 9.06 -0.10
C GLY A 161 0.44 10.24 0.22
N GLU A 162 1.60 9.91 0.75
CA GLU A 162 2.57 10.88 1.21
C GLU A 162 3.85 10.84 0.39
N ASN A 163 4.48 12.00 0.24
CA ASN A 163 5.86 12.07 -0.21
C ASN A 163 6.76 11.80 1.00
N ILE A 164 7.56 10.75 0.92
CA ILE A 164 8.45 10.37 2.02
C ILE A 164 9.88 10.45 1.54
N HIS A 165 10.74 11.04 2.37
CA HIS A 165 12.18 10.92 2.23
C HIS A 165 12.77 10.62 3.60
N MET A 166 13.73 9.70 3.59
CA MET A 166 14.28 9.14 4.82
C MET A 166 15.77 8.87 4.65
N PHE A 167 16.52 9.22 5.67
CA PHE A 167 17.91 8.84 5.81
C PHE A 167 18.04 7.87 6.99
N MET A 168 18.74 6.76 6.80
CA MET A 168 19.01 5.78 7.85
C MET A 168 20.49 5.45 7.90
N PHE A 169 21.00 5.36 9.12
CA PHE A 169 22.33 4.85 9.41
C PHE A 169 22.21 3.72 10.42
N ARG A 170 22.96 2.62 10.23
CA ARG A 170 22.96 1.49 11.14
C ARG A 170 24.37 0.93 11.30
N TYR A 171 24.74 0.61 12.55
CA TYR A 171 25.93 -0.11 12.91
C TYR A 171 25.56 -1.48 13.47
N ASN A 172 26.12 -2.55 12.91
CA ASN A 172 25.88 -3.92 13.34
C ASN A 172 27.15 -4.51 13.95
N GLN A 173 27.08 -4.96 15.19
CA GLN A 173 28.22 -5.58 15.89
C GLN A 173 27.78 -6.87 16.55
N GLY A 174 28.02 -8.01 15.86
CA GLY A 174 27.69 -9.32 16.40
C GLY A 174 26.21 -9.43 16.81
N LYS A 175 25.97 -9.46 18.12
CA LYS A 175 24.61 -9.62 18.67
C LYS A 175 23.83 -8.33 18.83
N PHE A 176 24.44 -7.17 18.68
CA PHE A 176 23.72 -5.90 18.79
C PHE A 176 23.82 -5.05 17.53
N ALA A 177 22.82 -4.20 17.32
CA ALA A 177 22.83 -3.17 16.30
C ALA A 177 22.25 -1.87 16.86
N VAL A 178 22.85 -0.77 16.45
CA VAL A 178 22.41 0.59 16.77
C VAL A 178 22.13 1.31 15.47
N GLY A 179 21.05 2.05 15.42
CA GLY A 179 20.69 2.82 14.24
C GLY A 179 20.14 4.19 14.60
N ALA A 180 20.32 5.12 13.67
CA ALA A 180 19.70 6.43 13.69
C ALA A 180 19.05 6.68 12.33
N GLY A 181 17.85 7.24 12.34
CA GLY A 181 17.10 7.61 11.13
C GLY A 181 16.56 9.02 11.23
N LEU A 182 16.55 9.72 10.11
CA LEU A 182 15.89 11.01 9.95
C LEU A 182 14.74 10.83 8.96
N MET A 183 13.52 10.96 9.43
CA MET A 183 12.34 10.94 8.59
C MET A 183 11.97 12.36 8.19
N MET A 184 11.76 12.56 6.89
CA MET A 184 11.39 13.83 6.30
C MET A 184 12.32 15.02 6.66
N PRO A 185 13.67 14.87 6.58
CA PRO A 185 14.61 15.93 7.00
C PRO A 185 14.46 17.21 6.19
N PHE A 186 13.97 17.15 4.96
CA PHE A 186 13.86 18.29 4.05
C PHE A 186 12.45 18.91 3.98
N SER A 187 11.47 18.34 4.70
CA SER A 187 10.10 18.85 4.74
C SER A 187 9.79 19.46 6.09
N SER A 188 9.12 20.61 6.08
CA SER A 188 8.63 21.25 7.30
C SER A 188 7.31 20.66 7.79
N GLN A 189 6.56 20.00 6.88
CA GLN A 189 5.24 19.46 7.17
C GLN A 189 5.03 18.15 6.40
N TYR A 190 4.40 17.20 7.05
CA TYR A 190 3.79 16.04 6.46
C TYR A 190 2.43 16.42 5.89
N LYS A 191 2.15 16.10 4.64
CA LYS A 191 0.90 16.45 3.97
C LYS A 191 0.21 15.23 3.41
N ARG A 192 -1.05 15.03 3.80
CA ARG A 192 -1.97 14.06 3.20
C ARG A 192 -3.19 14.76 2.63
N VAL A 193 -3.67 14.30 1.49
CA VAL A 193 -4.84 14.87 0.81
C VAL A 193 -5.93 13.82 0.74
N GLU A 194 -7.14 14.20 1.11
CA GLU A 194 -8.34 13.42 0.84
C GLU A 194 -9.28 14.28 0.00
N GLU A 195 -9.81 13.72 -1.08
CA GLU A 195 -10.68 14.42 -2.01
C GLU A 195 -11.91 13.56 -2.29
N ASN A 196 -13.08 14.15 -2.11
CA ASN A 196 -14.35 13.57 -2.55
C ASN A 196 -14.77 14.28 -3.82
N ARG A 197 -14.96 13.54 -4.91
CA ARG A 197 -15.34 14.05 -6.23
C ARG A 197 -16.83 13.95 -6.50
N ASN A 198 -17.63 13.78 -5.46
CA ASN A 198 -19.07 13.73 -5.63
C ASN A 198 -19.61 15.04 -6.21
N ALA A 199 -20.59 14.92 -7.13
CA ALA A 199 -21.18 16.08 -7.81
C ALA A 199 -22.02 16.97 -6.87
N TYR A 200 -22.59 16.43 -5.80
CA TYR A 200 -23.44 17.16 -4.86
C TYR A 200 -22.70 17.74 -3.66
N ALA A 201 -21.68 17.04 -3.19
CA ALA A 201 -20.92 17.43 -2.02
C ALA A 201 -19.40 17.23 -2.22
N PRO A 202 -18.80 17.93 -3.21
CA PRO A 202 -17.37 17.83 -3.42
C PRO A 202 -16.62 18.40 -2.22
N SER A 203 -15.58 17.72 -1.78
CA SER A 203 -14.75 18.20 -0.67
C SER A 203 -13.30 17.82 -0.88
N ARG A 204 -12.41 18.68 -0.38
CA ARG A 204 -10.97 18.41 -0.35
C ARG A 204 -10.41 18.80 1.01
N THR A 205 -9.88 17.81 1.70
CA THR A 205 -9.25 17.98 3.00
C THR A 205 -7.74 17.82 2.85
N ASN A 206 -6.99 18.82 3.27
CA ASN A 206 -5.54 18.75 3.38
C ASN A 206 -5.21 18.60 4.87
N MET A 207 -4.66 17.47 5.23
CA MET A 207 -4.16 17.21 6.59
C MET A 207 -2.68 17.51 6.63
N TYR A 208 -2.28 18.32 7.61
CA TYR A 208 -0.89 18.67 7.86
C TYR A 208 -0.52 18.18 9.25
N ALA A 209 0.58 17.45 9.35
CA ALA A 209 1.13 17.02 10.63
C ALA A 209 2.59 17.45 10.74
N ASN A 210 2.89 18.25 11.76
CA ASN A 210 4.26 18.71 12.01
C ASN A 210 5.09 17.65 12.72
N ASP A 211 4.43 16.81 13.53
CA ASP A 211 5.08 15.81 14.39
C ASP A 211 5.81 14.72 13.62
N PHE A 212 5.43 14.48 12.36
CA PHE A 212 6.08 13.50 11.48
C PHE A 212 7.16 14.10 10.58
N SER A 213 7.37 15.41 10.62
CA SER A 213 8.44 16.08 9.89
C SER A 213 9.70 16.23 10.74
N ARG A 214 10.88 16.04 10.12
CA ARG A 214 12.18 16.14 10.79
C ARG A 214 12.32 15.23 12.02
N MET A 215 11.65 14.08 11.99
CA MET A 215 11.64 13.15 13.11
C MET A 215 12.95 12.37 13.17
N LEU A 216 13.61 12.38 14.34
CA LEU A 216 14.76 11.54 14.64
C LEU A 216 14.26 10.21 15.23
N ILE A 217 14.70 9.12 14.64
CA ILE A 217 14.38 7.76 15.09
C ILE A 217 15.69 7.12 15.56
N LEU A 218 15.75 6.67 16.80
CA LEU A 218 16.87 5.89 17.33
C LEU A 218 16.40 4.45 17.50
N THR A 219 17.22 3.50 17.06
CA THR A 219 16.92 2.08 17.18
C THR A 219 18.08 1.37 17.86
N PHE A 220 17.74 0.49 18.80
CA PHE A 220 18.66 -0.45 19.40
C PHE A 220 18.08 -1.84 19.32
N SER A 221 18.85 -2.80 18.84
CA SER A 221 18.44 -4.20 18.82
C SER A 221 19.53 -5.08 19.39
N TRP A 222 19.14 -6.02 20.22
CA TRP A 222 20.04 -7.00 20.81
C TRP A 222 19.44 -8.40 20.68
N ASN A 223 20.20 -9.31 20.08
CA ASN A 223 19.80 -10.70 19.92
C ASN A 223 20.39 -11.53 21.08
N PHE A 224 19.53 -12.05 21.92
CA PHE A 224 19.91 -12.96 22.99
C PHE A 224 19.77 -14.40 22.50
N ASP A 225 20.89 -15.13 22.46
CA ASP A 225 20.86 -16.56 22.19
C ASP A 225 21.08 -17.30 23.54
N PHE A 226 20.05 -17.95 23.99
CA PHE A 226 20.11 -18.83 25.16
C PHE A 226 19.95 -20.28 24.72
N GLY A 227 20.82 -21.17 25.23
CA GLY A 227 20.73 -22.61 25.01
C GLY A 227 21.82 -23.21 24.11
N ARG A 228 21.86 -24.55 24.06
CA ARG A 228 22.76 -25.31 23.19
C ARG A 228 22.36 -25.09 21.73
N LYS A 229 23.29 -24.64 20.90
CA LYS A 229 23.11 -24.61 19.44
C LYS A 229 23.11 -26.07 18.95
N PHE A 230 21.95 -26.60 18.68
CA PHE A 230 21.82 -27.82 17.91
C PHE A 230 22.14 -27.49 16.46
N LYS A 231 23.10 -28.17 15.85
CA LYS A 231 23.23 -28.19 14.39
C LYS A 231 21.93 -28.78 13.86
N GLU A 232 21.19 -28.01 13.11
CA GLU A 232 20.08 -28.57 12.34
C GLU A 232 20.63 -29.71 11.49
N ALA A 233 20.23 -30.92 11.82
CA ALA A 233 20.41 -32.02 10.90
C ALA A 233 19.53 -31.70 9.69
N ASN A 234 20.15 -31.57 8.51
CA ASN A 234 19.44 -31.51 7.23
C ASN A 234 18.69 -32.83 7.02
N LYS A 235 17.61 -33.06 7.75
CA LYS A 235 16.63 -34.09 7.46
C LYS A 235 15.85 -33.61 6.24
N LYS A 236 16.29 -34.04 5.06
CA LYS A 236 15.39 -34.13 3.91
C LYS A 236 14.38 -35.22 4.23
N LEU A 237 13.24 -34.83 4.77
CA LEU A 237 12.08 -35.73 4.81
C LEU A 237 11.56 -35.81 3.36
N TRP A 238 11.87 -36.90 2.71
CA TRP A 238 11.16 -37.34 1.50
C TRP A 238 9.91 -38.03 2.00
N ASN A 239 8.84 -37.27 2.23
CA ASN A 239 7.52 -37.84 2.34
C ASN A 239 7.00 -37.98 0.91
N SER A 240 7.23 -39.13 0.32
CA SER A 240 6.39 -39.64 -0.75
C SER A 240 5.19 -40.29 -0.07
N ASP A 241 4.20 -39.52 0.30
CA ASP A 241 2.86 -40.08 0.54
C ASP A 241 2.30 -40.47 -0.83
N GLU A 242 2.58 -41.70 -1.24
CA GLU A 242 1.78 -42.35 -2.24
C GLU A 242 0.41 -42.57 -1.61
N ASP A 243 -0.54 -41.79 -2.06
CA ASP A 243 -1.95 -41.95 -1.74
C ASP A 243 -2.40 -43.31 -2.26
N SER A 244 -2.30 -44.35 -1.42
CA SER A 244 -2.86 -45.65 -1.70
C SER A 244 -4.38 -45.57 -1.56
N GLY A 245 -5.05 -45.09 -2.62
CA GLY A 245 -6.50 -44.98 -2.70
C GLY A 245 -7.21 -46.29 -2.49
N ILE A 246 -7.35 -46.74 -1.25
CA ILE A 246 -8.25 -47.79 -0.84
C ILE A 246 -9.18 -47.20 0.22
N MET A 247 -10.26 -46.60 -0.24
CA MET A 247 -11.48 -46.57 0.54
C MET A 247 -12.25 -47.86 0.32
N ARG A 248 -12.41 -48.63 1.33
CA ARG A 248 -13.47 -49.65 1.44
C ARG A 248 -14.62 -49.05 2.24
#